data_44537384acb01b84f581827711f405ae
#
_entry.id   44537384acb01b84f581827711f405ae
#
_cell.length_a   1.000
_cell.length_b   1.000
_cell.length_c   1.000
_cell.angle_alpha   90.00
_cell.angle_beta   90.00
_cell.angle_gamma   90.00
#
_symmetry.space_group_name_H-M   'P 1'
#
loop_
_entity.id
_entity.type
_entity.pdbx_description
1 polymer ?
#
loop_
_entity_poly.entity_id
_entity_poly.type
_entity_poly.pdbx_seq_one_letter_code
_entity_poly.pdbx_strand_id
1 'polypeptide(L)'
;MNNRLLTWTAEGWKSYLYWQGEDKKTLKRINKLIDATLRDPLGGIGKPEVLKENLAGFHSRRIDDTNRLVYAVEESRIVVISCRYHY
;
A
#
# COMPACT_ATOMS: atom_id res chain seq x y z
N MET A 1 11.23 8.33 15.99
CA MET A 1 11.15 8.55 14.54
C MET A 1 11.08 7.24 13.80
N ASN A 2 10.26 7.19 12.78
CA ASN A 2 9.99 5.95 12.08
C ASN A 2 10.89 5.84 10.83
N ASN A 3 11.88 4.97 10.90
CA ASN A 3 12.85 4.79 9.81
C ASN A 3 12.65 3.45 9.09
N ARG A 4 11.41 3.05 8.90
CA ARG A 4 11.12 1.81 8.20
C ARG A 4 11.55 1.88 6.74
N LEU A 5 12.08 0.79 6.25
CA LEU A 5 12.39 0.64 4.84
C LEU A 5 11.10 0.37 4.05
N LEU A 6 11.08 0.83 2.81
CA LEU A 6 10.00 0.47 1.88
C LEU A 6 10.47 -0.74 1.07
N THR A 7 9.72 -1.82 1.16
CA THR A 7 10.04 -3.06 0.45
C THR A 7 8.83 -3.54 -0.33
N TRP A 8 9.03 -4.46 -1.24
CA TRP A 8 8.02 -4.92 -2.18
C TRP A 8 8.05 -6.43 -2.30
N THR A 9 6.89 -7.05 -2.37
CA THR A 9 6.83 -8.40 -2.92
C THR A 9 6.92 -8.31 -4.45
N ALA A 10 7.16 -9.42 -5.10
CA ALA A 10 7.17 -9.44 -6.57
C ALA A 10 5.82 -8.97 -7.14
N GLU A 11 4.73 -9.40 -6.53
CA GLU A 11 3.39 -8.98 -6.95
C GLU A 11 3.17 -7.49 -6.71
N GLY A 12 3.61 -6.98 -5.56
CA GLY A 12 3.51 -5.56 -5.26
C GLY A 12 4.24 -4.72 -6.29
N TRP A 13 5.45 -5.12 -6.63
CA TRP A 13 6.26 -4.43 -7.64
C TRP A 13 5.59 -4.46 -9.02
N LYS A 14 5.09 -5.62 -9.44
CA LYS A 14 4.40 -5.76 -10.73
C LYS A 14 3.17 -4.85 -10.81
N SER A 15 2.37 -4.81 -9.73
CA SER A 15 1.17 -3.96 -9.73
C SER A 15 1.54 -2.47 -9.78
N TYR A 16 2.63 -2.09 -9.14
CA TYR A 16 3.11 -0.71 -9.19
C TYR A 16 3.58 -0.35 -10.61
N LEU A 17 4.33 -1.23 -11.26
CA LEU A 17 4.78 -1.00 -12.64
C LEU A 17 3.61 -0.87 -13.61
N TYR A 18 2.53 -1.62 -13.38
CA TYR A 18 1.32 -1.52 -14.19
C TYR A 18 0.82 -0.06 -14.26
N TRP A 19 0.75 0.59 -13.10
CA TRP A 19 0.24 1.97 -13.03
C TRP A 19 1.15 2.98 -13.70
N GLN A 20 2.44 2.73 -13.77
CA GLN A 20 3.37 3.64 -14.45
C GLN A 20 3.04 3.79 -15.92
N GLY A 21 2.58 2.73 -16.55
CA GLY A 21 2.21 2.77 -17.97
C GLY A 21 0.73 3.03 -18.22
N GLU A 22 -0.12 2.86 -17.23
CA GLU A 22 -1.57 2.88 -17.42
C GLU A 22 -2.22 4.19 -17.02
N ASP A 23 -1.87 4.75 -15.87
CA ASP A 23 -2.59 5.90 -15.35
C ASP A 23 -1.72 6.69 -14.37
N LYS A 24 -1.20 7.81 -14.84
CA LYS A 24 -0.31 8.65 -14.03
C LYS A 24 -1.02 9.26 -12.82
N LYS A 25 -2.31 9.55 -12.93
CA LYS A 25 -3.07 10.12 -11.82
C LYS A 25 -3.19 9.11 -10.68
N THR A 26 -3.49 7.86 -11.02
CA THR A 26 -3.54 6.78 -10.04
C THR A 26 -2.16 6.54 -9.43
N LEU A 27 -1.11 6.58 -10.23
CA LEU A 27 0.25 6.43 -9.73
C LEU A 27 0.58 7.50 -8.68
N LYS A 28 0.22 8.76 -8.95
CA LYS A 28 0.42 9.84 -7.97
C LYS A 28 -0.32 9.58 -6.67
N ARG A 29 -1.53 9.08 -6.76
CA ARG A 29 -2.32 8.73 -5.58
C ARG A 29 -1.62 7.64 -4.77
N ILE A 30 -1.15 6.59 -5.46
CA ILE A 30 -0.42 5.49 -4.81
C ILE A 30 0.83 6.01 -4.11
N ASN A 31 1.58 6.88 -4.78
CA ASN A 31 2.79 7.46 -4.19
C ASN A 31 2.48 8.23 -2.91
N LYS A 32 1.40 9.00 -2.88
CA LYS A 32 0.97 9.71 -1.67
C LYS A 32 0.59 8.75 -0.55
N LEU A 33 -0.09 7.66 -0.90
CA LEU A 33 -0.47 6.66 0.10
C LEU A 33 0.76 5.97 0.69
N ILE A 34 1.74 5.66 -0.14
CA ILE A 34 2.99 5.05 0.34
C ILE A 34 3.72 6.00 1.28
N ASP A 35 3.84 7.27 0.91
CA ASP A 35 4.46 8.27 1.79
C ASP A 35 3.73 8.37 3.12
N ALA A 36 2.41 8.40 3.09
CA ALA A 36 1.62 8.46 4.31
C ALA A 36 1.81 7.22 5.17
N THR A 37 1.90 6.05 4.54
CA THR A 37 2.12 4.79 5.24
C THR A 37 3.49 4.76 5.93
N LEU A 38 4.51 5.29 5.27
CA LEU A 38 5.84 5.37 5.87
C LEU A 38 5.87 6.31 7.08
N ARG A 39 5.10 7.40 7.05
CA ARG A 39 5.03 8.34 8.16
C ARG A 39 4.20 7.80 9.32
N ASP A 40 3.08 7.16 9.02
CA ASP A 40 2.16 6.63 10.02
C ASP A 40 1.44 5.42 9.45
N PRO A 41 1.95 4.20 9.74
CA PRO A 41 1.38 2.99 9.15
C PRO A 41 -0.07 2.71 9.53
N LEU A 42 -0.57 3.29 10.61
CA LEU A 42 -1.91 3.01 11.12
C LEU A 42 -2.89 4.15 10.92
N GLY A 43 -2.43 5.31 10.51
CA GLY A 43 -3.29 6.48 10.35
C GLY A 43 -3.02 7.21 9.05
N GLY A 44 -3.66 8.38 8.89
CA GLY A 44 -3.47 9.22 7.73
C GLY A 44 -4.49 8.94 6.62
N ILE A 45 -4.14 9.35 5.41
CA ILE A 45 -5.07 9.33 4.27
C ILE A 45 -5.35 7.92 3.75
N GLY A 46 -6.44 7.77 3.02
CA GLY A 46 -6.77 6.51 2.35
C GLY A 46 -7.57 5.54 3.18
N LYS A 47 -8.12 6.00 4.31
CA LYS A 47 -8.95 5.15 5.20
C LYS A 47 -8.24 3.84 5.54
N PRO A 48 -7.09 3.90 6.21
CA PRO A 48 -6.36 2.69 6.54
C PRO A 48 -7.17 1.76 7.41
N GLU A 49 -7.13 0.48 7.10
CA GLU A 49 -7.83 -0.54 7.89
C GLU A 49 -7.02 -1.82 8.01
N VAL A 50 -7.26 -2.53 9.08
CA VAL A 50 -6.64 -3.83 9.34
C VAL A 50 -7.49 -4.89 8.67
N LEU A 51 -6.87 -5.76 7.90
CA LEU A 51 -7.57 -6.85 7.23
C LEU A 51 -7.71 -8.04 8.17
N LYS A 52 -8.67 -8.91 7.87
CA LYS A 52 -9.08 -9.99 8.76
C LYS A 52 -9.04 -11.34 8.04
N GLU A 53 -9.30 -12.39 8.79
CA GLU A 53 -9.38 -13.76 8.29
C GLU A 53 -8.07 -14.19 7.63
N ASN A 54 -8.11 -14.70 6.42
CA ASN A 54 -6.89 -15.17 5.76
C ASN A 54 -5.91 -14.05 5.38
N LEU A 55 -6.34 -12.79 5.54
CA LEU A 55 -5.48 -11.62 5.32
C LEU A 55 -5.07 -10.96 6.62
N ALA A 56 -5.26 -11.63 7.76
CA ALA A 56 -4.86 -11.09 9.06
C ALA A 56 -3.37 -10.77 9.07
N GLY A 57 -3.01 -9.62 9.63
CA GLY A 57 -1.64 -9.14 9.64
C GLY A 57 -1.34 -8.16 8.52
N PHE A 58 -2.24 -8.03 7.56
CA PHE A 58 -2.11 -7.05 6.49
C PHE A 58 -3.03 -5.87 6.74
N HIS A 59 -2.72 -4.76 6.07
CA HIS A 59 -3.48 -3.52 6.14
C HIS A 59 -3.78 -3.07 4.72
N SER A 60 -4.79 -2.20 4.57
CA SER A 60 -5.06 -1.62 3.27
C SER A 60 -5.40 -0.15 3.37
N ARG A 61 -5.14 0.58 2.29
CA ARG A 61 -5.57 1.96 2.09
C ARG A 61 -6.27 2.05 0.76
N ARG A 62 -7.27 2.89 0.68
CA ARG A 62 -8.08 3.04 -0.52
C ARG A 62 -7.36 3.90 -1.54
N ILE A 63 -7.15 3.36 -2.73
CA ILE A 63 -6.62 4.11 -3.88
C ILE A 63 -7.80 4.77 -4.60
N ASP A 64 -8.78 3.98 -4.98
CA ASP A 64 -10.03 4.41 -5.62
C ASP A 64 -11.13 3.41 -5.30
N ASP A 65 -12.24 3.46 -6.01
CA ASP A 65 -13.39 2.57 -5.73
C ASP A 65 -13.07 1.09 -6.00
N THR A 66 -12.09 0.81 -6.82
CA THR A 66 -11.76 -0.55 -7.26
C THR A 66 -10.46 -1.06 -6.65
N ASN A 67 -9.51 -0.15 -6.40
CA ASN A 67 -8.14 -0.54 -6.08
C ASN A 67 -7.75 -0.14 -4.67
N ARG A 68 -6.94 -0.99 -4.03
CA ARG A 68 -6.39 -0.73 -2.70
C ARG A 68 -4.90 -0.98 -2.68
N LEU A 69 -4.22 -0.20 -1.84
CA LEU A 69 -2.84 -0.45 -1.47
C LEU A 69 -2.86 -1.42 -0.29
N VAL A 70 -2.34 -2.62 -0.50
CA VAL A 70 -2.28 -3.65 0.55
C VAL A 70 -0.83 -3.79 0.98
N TYR A 71 -0.60 -3.76 2.29
CA TYR A 71 0.76 -3.76 2.82
C TYR A 71 0.83 -4.46 4.18
N ALA A 72 2.03 -4.91 4.52
CA ALA A 72 2.34 -5.43 5.85
C ALA A 72 3.18 -4.41 6.60
N VAL A 73 2.95 -4.29 7.90
CA VAL A 73 3.72 -3.41 8.78
C VAL A 73 4.61 -4.27 9.65
N GLU A 74 5.91 -4.16 9.47
CA GLU A 74 6.89 -4.84 10.29
C GLU A 74 7.70 -3.79 11.05
N GLU A 75 8.43 -4.20 12.06
CA GLU A 75 9.17 -3.28 12.91
C GLU A 75 10.13 -2.40 12.10
N SER A 76 10.83 -3.00 11.14
CA SER A 76 11.87 -2.32 10.38
C SER A 76 11.49 -1.97 8.96
N ARG A 77 10.30 -2.36 8.50
CA ARG A 77 9.92 -2.12 7.11
C ARG A 77 8.42 -2.16 6.88
N ILE A 78 8.00 -1.50 5.81
CA ILE A 78 6.69 -1.65 5.21
C ILE A 78 6.88 -2.53 3.97
N VAL A 79 6.04 -3.56 3.82
CA VAL A 79 6.11 -4.43 2.65
C VAL A 79 4.86 -4.21 1.81
N VAL A 80 5.01 -3.70 0.60
CA VAL A 80 3.89 -3.53 -0.32
C VAL A 80 3.57 -4.86 -0.97
N ILE A 81 2.36 -5.34 -0.74
CA ILE A 81 1.89 -6.64 -1.22
C ILE A 81 1.21 -6.48 -2.58
N SER A 82 0.41 -5.42 -2.75
CA SER A 82 -0.32 -5.16 -3.98
C SER A 82 -0.81 -3.71 -3.97
N CYS A 83 -0.94 -3.11 -5.14
CA CYS A 83 -1.60 -1.82 -5.28
C CYS A 83 -2.57 -1.82 -6.45
N ARG A 84 -3.12 -2.97 -6.77
CA ARG A 84 -4.11 -3.12 -7.82
C ARG A 84 -5.17 -4.11 -7.36
N TYR A 85 -6.44 -3.80 -7.67
CA TYR A 85 -7.60 -4.55 -7.20
C TYR A 85 -7.74 -4.45 -5.67
N HIS A 86 -8.56 -5.29 -5.08
CA HIS A 86 -8.70 -5.36 -3.63
C HIS A 86 -9.04 -6.79 -3.23
N TYR A 87 -8.76 -7.07 -1.97
CA TYR A 87 -9.06 -8.36 -1.38
C TYR A 87 -10.30 -8.27 -0.51
#